data_ebe7162ed99334bda83a12a543290d1c
#
_entry.id   ebe7162ed99334bda83a12a543290d1c
#
_cell.length_a   1.000
_cell.length_b   1.000
_cell.length_c   1.000
_cell.angle_alpha   90.00
_cell.angle_beta   90.00
_cell.angle_gamma   90.00
#
_symmetry.space_group_name_H-M   'P 1'
#
loop_
_entity.id
_entity.type
_entity.pdbx_description
1 polymer ?
#
loop_
_entity_poly.entity_id
_entity_poly.type
_entity_poly.pdbx_seq_one_letter_code
_entity_poly.pdbx_strand_id
1 'polypeptide(L)'
;NNKYTFSDTIIPDSKNYSYFVLKNFIPIRGAKYLLYISGDEVPTATSEIYVPPKSDVTLYYDSDKIQLTYYRNRYVKGYLHHLYVEFDIKDDKNNIIKNGRVEVPISIEILNDGKDTFKYYPTLTKDVSFNYSYSNLFTVLMENKPKDDKYKLVVKKSVATVLSLDENLYNYYVTVKGFSDPYSVRLDQINYSNIKNGYGIFGAITIDSTIERIPPFTIYGLGFEPE
;
A
#
# COMPACT_ATOMS: atom_id res chain seq x y z
N ASN A 1 29.17 -7.52 11.34
CA ASN A 1 28.24 -6.58 11.98
C ASN A 1 28.58 -5.17 11.51
N ASN A 2 27.78 -4.60 10.63
CA ASN A 2 27.94 -3.23 10.19
C ASN A 2 27.23 -2.30 11.19
N LYS A 3 27.91 -1.22 11.57
CA LYS A 3 27.35 -0.18 12.43
C LYS A 3 27.01 1.03 11.57
N TYR A 4 25.80 1.55 11.74
CA TYR A 4 25.31 2.76 11.08
C TYR A 4 25.00 3.80 12.14
N THR A 5 25.40 5.05 11.91
CA THR A 5 25.17 6.14 12.84
C THR A 5 24.25 7.18 12.18
N PHE A 6 23.18 7.55 12.85
CA PHE A 6 22.29 8.61 12.39
C PHE A 6 22.92 9.98 12.63
N SER A 7 22.67 10.90 11.74
CA SER A 7 23.00 12.32 11.94
C SER A 7 21.77 13.10 12.40
N ASP A 8 21.98 14.07 13.27
CA ASP A 8 20.94 15.02 13.67
C ASP A 8 20.56 15.90 12.50
N THR A 9 19.26 16.15 12.34
CA THR A 9 18.72 17.04 11.31
C THR A 9 17.64 17.89 11.95
N ILE A 10 17.85 19.19 12.01
CA ILE A 10 16.88 20.15 12.48
C ILE A 10 15.92 20.48 11.32
N ILE A 11 14.63 20.29 11.52
CA ILE A 11 13.62 20.79 10.59
C ILE A 11 13.24 22.22 11.03
N PRO A 12 13.42 23.24 10.16
CA PRO A 12 13.33 24.65 10.55
C PRO A 12 12.01 25.10 11.19
N ASP A 13 10.88 24.42 10.92
CA ASP A 13 9.55 24.81 11.38
C ASP A 13 9.00 24.01 12.58
N SER A 14 9.74 23.04 13.10
CA SER A 14 9.28 22.23 14.24
C SER A 14 9.90 22.73 15.54
N LYS A 15 9.12 23.40 16.37
CA LYS A 15 9.60 24.05 17.59
C LYS A 15 10.17 23.10 18.67
N ASN A 16 9.99 21.78 18.60
CA ASN A 16 10.38 20.85 19.70
C ASN A 16 10.72 19.42 19.27
N TYR A 17 11.09 19.19 18.02
CA TYR A 17 11.40 17.83 17.57
C TYR A 17 12.77 17.77 16.89
N SER A 18 13.61 16.83 17.34
CA SER A 18 14.86 16.47 16.65
C SER A 18 14.61 15.23 15.81
N TYR A 19 15.07 15.24 14.57
CA TYR A 19 15.02 14.11 13.68
C TYR A 19 16.43 13.60 13.43
N PHE A 20 16.61 12.30 13.52
CA PHE A 20 17.85 11.62 13.20
C PHE A 20 17.68 10.88 11.89
N VAL A 21 18.48 11.23 10.89
CA VAL A 21 18.37 10.69 9.54
C VAL A 21 19.64 9.96 9.16
N LEU A 22 19.49 8.79 8.60
CA LEU A 22 20.56 8.07 7.94
C LEU A 22 20.35 8.15 6.43
N LYS A 23 21.07 9.08 5.78
CA LYS A 23 21.01 9.27 4.33
C LYS A 23 21.70 8.12 3.60
N ASN A 24 21.18 7.76 2.43
CA ASN A 24 21.74 6.72 1.55
C ASN A 24 21.84 5.32 2.19
N PHE A 25 21.02 5.05 3.19
CA PHE A 25 20.90 3.74 3.79
C PHE A 25 19.80 2.94 3.10
N ILE A 26 20.18 1.79 2.56
CA ILE A 26 19.22 0.84 1.97
C ILE A 26 19.23 -0.41 2.86
N PRO A 27 18.15 -0.67 3.60
CA PRO A 27 18.09 -1.86 4.44
C PRO A 27 18.10 -3.13 3.59
N ILE A 28 18.86 -4.11 4.05
CA ILE A 28 18.92 -5.43 3.39
C ILE A 28 17.65 -6.20 3.75
N ARG A 29 16.90 -6.62 2.74
CA ARG A 29 15.71 -7.45 2.91
C ARG A 29 16.09 -8.81 3.51
N GLY A 30 15.28 -9.28 4.45
CA GLY A 30 15.53 -10.52 5.17
C GLY A 30 16.62 -10.40 6.27
N ALA A 31 17.14 -9.20 6.52
CA ALA A 31 18.10 -8.98 7.59
C ALA A 31 17.46 -8.45 8.86
N LYS A 32 18.13 -8.71 9.98
CA LYS A 32 17.79 -8.20 11.30
C LYS A 32 18.59 -6.93 11.59
N TYR A 33 17.92 -5.93 12.15
CA TYR A 33 18.52 -4.68 12.59
C TYR A 33 18.26 -4.45 14.08
N LEU A 34 19.24 -3.89 14.75
CA LEU A 34 19.16 -3.51 16.15
C LEU A 34 19.30 -1.99 16.24
N LEU A 35 18.41 -1.38 16.99
CA LEU A 35 18.45 0.04 17.35
C LEU A 35 19.05 0.20 18.74
N TYR A 36 20.01 1.13 18.86
CA TYR A 36 20.57 1.57 20.13
C TYR A 36 20.50 3.09 20.19
N ILE A 37 19.91 3.62 21.26
CA ILE A 37 19.87 5.05 21.53
C ILE A 37 20.42 5.25 22.93
N SER A 38 21.52 5.97 23.08
CA SER A 38 22.15 6.24 24.38
C SER A 38 22.33 7.75 24.58
N GLY A 39 22.25 8.21 25.82
CA GLY A 39 22.53 9.57 26.25
C GLY A 39 23.18 9.51 27.62
N ASP A 40 23.75 10.64 28.08
CA ASP A 40 24.61 10.70 29.25
C ASP A 40 23.87 10.41 30.57
N GLU A 41 22.57 10.69 30.66
CA GLU A 41 21.80 10.56 31.91
C GLU A 41 20.56 9.69 31.74
N VAL A 42 20.40 8.99 30.62
CA VAL A 42 19.21 8.19 30.33
C VAL A 42 19.59 6.72 30.07
N PRO A 43 18.74 5.76 30.47
CA PRO A 43 18.95 4.37 30.16
C PRO A 43 19.03 4.16 28.64
N THR A 44 19.93 3.32 28.19
CA THR A 44 20.02 2.95 26.77
C THR A 44 18.72 2.34 26.30
N ALA A 45 18.09 2.96 25.32
CA ALA A 45 16.93 2.44 24.65
C ALA A 45 17.34 1.49 23.52
N THR A 46 16.64 0.37 23.40
CA THR A 46 16.96 -0.66 22.39
C THR A 46 15.71 -1.20 21.75
N SER A 47 15.85 -1.61 20.50
CA SER A 47 14.82 -2.34 19.77
C SER A 47 15.42 -3.20 18.68
N GLU A 48 14.63 -4.12 18.16
CA GLU A 48 15.02 -4.94 17.01
C GLU A 48 13.89 -5.06 15.98
N ILE A 49 14.29 -5.17 14.73
CA ILE A 49 13.37 -5.45 13.60
C ILE A 49 13.96 -6.52 12.71
N TYR A 50 13.05 -7.15 11.97
CA TYR A 50 13.39 -8.00 10.85
C TYR A 50 12.81 -7.35 9.58
N VAL A 51 13.66 -6.89 8.67
CA VAL A 51 13.20 -6.30 7.41
C VAL A 51 12.52 -7.38 6.57
N PRO A 52 11.25 -7.21 6.18
CA PRO A 52 10.55 -8.19 5.38
C PRO A 52 11.34 -8.57 4.11
N PRO A 53 11.44 -9.85 3.75
CA PRO A 53 12.05 -10.28 2.51
C PRO A 53 11.17 -9.88 1.32
N LYS A 54 11.69 -10.08 0.10
CA LYS A 54 10.94 -9.86 -1.12
C LYS A 54 9.71 -10.76 -1.17
N SER A 55 8.58 -10.20 -1.56
CA SER A 55 7.35 -10.91 -1.89
C SER A 55 7.22 -10.99 -3.42
N ASP A 56 7.15 -12.22 -3.97
CA ASP A 56 6.88 -12.38 -5.39
C ASP A 56 5.39 -12.18 -5.64
N VAL A 57 5.07 -11.05 -6.25
CA VAL A 57 3.70 -10.62 -6.56
C VAL A 57 3.35 -11.07 -7.96
N THR A 58 2.18 -11.70 -8.11
CA THR A 58 1.69 -12.19 -9.40
C THR A 58 0.26 -11.75 -9.64
N LEU A 59 -0.04 -11.34 -10.86
CA LEU A 59 -1.38 -11.07 -11.35
C LEU A 59 -1.79 -12.11 -12.38
N TYR A 60 -2.98 -12.65 -12.22
CA TYR A 60 -3.63 -13.52 -13.19
C TYR A 60 -4.94 -12.90 -13.65
N TYR A 61 -5.22 -13.00 -14.96
CA TYR A 61 -6.46 -12.57 -15.58
C TYR A 61 -7.26 -13.81 -15.97
N ASP A 62 -8.28 -14.11 -15.20
CA ASP A 62 -9.20 -15.19 -15.48
C ASP A 62 -10.41 -14.67 -16.28
N SER A 63 -11.37 -15.53 -16.62
CA SER A 63 -12.55 -15.16 -17.40
C SER A 63 -13.50 -14.17 -16.67
N ASP A 64 -13.50 -14.19 -15.33
CA ASP A 64 -14.45 -13.44 -14.50
C ASP A 64 -13.79 -12.48 -13.50
N LYS A 65 -12.47 -12.57 -13.33
CA LYS A 65 -11.76 -11.82 -12.28
C LYS A 65 -10.28 -11.58 -12.59
N ILE A 66 -9.72 -10.65 -11.85
CA ILE A 66 -8.28 -10.45 -11.74
C ILE A 66 -7.85 -11.02 -10.38
N GLN A 67 -6.96 -11.98 -10.38
CA GLN A 67 -6.43 -12.57 -9.16
C GLN A 67 -5.04 -12.04 -8.87
N LEU A 68 -4.87 -11.44 -7.69
CA LEU A 68 -3.59 -11.02 -7.15
C LEU A 68 -3.15 -12.03 -6.09
N THR A 69 -1.95 -12.56 -6.24
CA THR A 69 -1.35 -13.50 -5.29
C THR A 69 0.08 -13.12 -4.96
N TYR A 70 0.53 -13.49 -3.77
CA TYR A 70 1.93 -13.38 -3.35
C TYR A 70 2.30 -14.44 -2.32
N TYR A 71 3.60 -14.72 -2.19
CA TYR A 71 4.05 -15.74 -1.27
C TYR A 71 3.98 -15.27 0.19
N ARG A 72 3.37 -16.13 1.04
CA ARG A 72 3.38 -15.93 2.49
C ARG A 72 4.79 -16.14 3.03
N ASN A 73 5.32 -15.13 3.72
CA ASN A 73 6.57 -15.27 4.43
C ASN A 73 6.33 -15.35 5.94
N ARG A 74 6.98 -16.29 6.64
CA ARG A 74 6.82 -16.50 8.08
C ARG A 74 7.20 -15.30 8.95
N TYR A 75 8.06 -14.42 8.44
CA TYR A 75 8.52 -13.23 9.14
C TYR A 75 7.67 -11.99 8.85
N VAL A 76 6.72 -12.08 7.93
CA VAL A 76 5.77 -11.01 7.62
C VAL A 76 4.48 -11.29 8.37
N LYS A 77 4.02 -10.33 9.15
CA LYS A 77 2.80 -10.48 9.97
C LYS A 77 1.57 -9.89 9.34
N GLY A 78 1.73 -8.96 8.41
CA GLY A 78 0.64 -8.37 7.69
C GLY A 78 1.04 -7.82 6.34
N TYR A 79 0.07 -7.77 5.46
CA TYR A 79 0.19 -7.28 4.10
C TYR A 79 -0.87 -6.22 3.84
N LEU A 80 -0.50 -5.20 3.09
CA LEU A 80 -1.44 -4.28 2.47
C LEU A 80 -1.17 -4.29 0.97
N HIS A 81 -2.19 -4.55 0.18
CA HIS A 81 -2.04 -4.66 -1.27
C HIS A 81 -2.93 -3.63 -1.96
N HIS A 82 -2.52 -3.25 -3.17
CA HIS A 82 -3.26 -2.34 -4.03
C HIS A 82 -3.17 -2.82 -5.47
N LEU A 83 -4.25 -2.68 -6.21
CA LEU A 83 -4.30 -2.88 -7.65
C LEU A 83 -4.64 -1.55 -8.32
N TYR A 84 -3.74 -1.07 -9.16
CA TYR A 84 -3.95 0.13 -9.96
C TYR A 84 -4.06 -0.21 -11.44
N VAL A 85 -4.80 0.60 -12.16
CA VAL A 85 -4.82 0.58 -13.63
C VAL A 85 -4.38 1.93 -14.15
N GLU A 86 -3.43 1.90 -15.08
CA GLU A 86 -2.93 3.09 -15.79
C GLU A 86 -3.60 3.19 -17.15
N PHE A 87 -3.97 4.40 -17.53
CA PHE A 87 -4.65 4.69 -18.78
C PHE A 87 -4.23 6.05 -19.33
N ASP A 88 -4.45 6.26 -20.62
CA ASP A 88 -4.32 7.54 -21.28
C ASP A 88 -5.69 8.03 -21.75
N ILE A 89 -5.91 9.34 -21.69
CA ILE A 89 -6.97 10.02 -22.42
C ILE A 89 -6.36 10.55 -23.69
N LYS A 90 -6.89 10.11 -24.84
CA LYS A 90 -6.42 10.51 -26.16
C LYS A 90 -7.50 11.28 -26.92
N ASP A 91 -7.08 12.21 -27.77
CA ASP A 91 -7.95 12.91 -28.71
C ASP A 91 -8.25 12.06 -29.97
N ASP A 92 -9.04 12.60 -30.90
CA ASP A 92 -9.39 11.99 -32.19
C ASP A 92 -8.17 11.75 -33.10
N LYS A 93 -7.07 12.47 -32.86
CA LYS A 93 -5.78 12.31 -33.58
C LYS A 93 -4.81 11.38 -32.84
N ASN A 94 -5.25 10.68 -31.81
CA ASN A 94 -4.44 9.81 -30.93
C ASN A 94 -3.35 10.54 -30.10
N ASN A 95 -3.40 11.86 -29.96
CA ASN A 95 -2.50 12.56 -29.05
C ASN A 95 -2.92 12.30 -27.61
N ILE A 96 -1.94 12.06 -26.73
CA ILE A 96 -2.19 11.90 -25.31
C ILE A 96 -2.46 13.28 -24.69
N ILE A 97 -3.67 13.47 -24.17
CA ILE A 97 -4.09 14.68 -23.50
C ILE A 97 -3.83 14.59 -22.01
N LYS A 98 -4.00 13.38 -21.43
CA LYS A 98 -3.81 13.14 -20.01
C LYS A 98 -3.41 11.69 -19.74
N ASN A 99 -2.46 11.49 -18.84
CA ASN A 99 -2.19 10.19 -18.23
C ASN A 99 -2.99 10.07 -16.93
N GLY A 100 -3.57 8.91 -16.69
CA GLY A 100 -4.33 8.63 -15.49
C GLY A 100 -3.89 7.34 -14.83
N ARG A 101 -4.15 7.25 -13.53
CA ARG A 101 -3.99 6.05 -12.73
C ARG A 101 -5.13 6.00 -11.72
N VAL A 102 -5.80 4.86 -11.62
CA VAL A 102 -6.90 4.66 -10.69
C VAL A 102 -6.70 3.37 -9.91
N GLU A 103 -7.04 3.39 -8.63
CA GLU A 103 -7.05 2.19 -7.80
C GLU A 103 -8.35 1.43 -8.00
N VAL A 104 -8.25 0.10 -8.17
CA VAL A 104 -9.40 -0.79 -8.28
C VAL A 104 -9.81 -1.23 -6.88
N PRO A 105 -11.04 -0.94 -6.41
CA PRO A 105 -11.52 -1.39 -5.11
C PRO A 105 -11.77 -2.90 -5.10
N ILE A 106 -11.71 -3.53 -3.93
CA ILE A 106 -12.06 -4.94 -3.74
C ILE A 106 -13.57 -5.14 -3.95
N SER A 107 -14.39 -4.23 -3.40
CA SER A 107 -15.83 -4.24 -3.60
C SER A 107 -16.39 -2.84 -3.78
N ILE A 108 -17.53 -2.78 -4.44
CA ILE A 108 -18.34 -1.57 -4.62
C ILE A 108 -19.75 -1.92 -4.20
N GLU A 109 -20.29 -1.14 -3.29
CA GLU A 109 -21.71 -1.21 -2.89
C GLU A 109 -22.45 0.01 -3.44
N ILE A 110 -23.60 -0.26 -4.05
CA ILE A 110 -24.49 0.77 -4.60
C ILE A 110 -25.78 0.74 -3.77
N LEU A 111 -26.05 1.83 -3.10
CA LEU A 111 -27.20 2.01 -2.22
C LEU A 111 -28.17 3.06 -2.79
N ASN A 112 -29.38 3.12 -2.19
CA ASN A 112 -30.38 4.15 -2.49
C ASN A 112 -30.70 4.29 -3.99
N ASP A 113 -30.99 3.17 -4.65
CA ASP A 113 -31.33 3.10 -6.08
C ASP A 113 -30.27 3.77 -7.00
N GLY A 114 -29.00 3.57 -6.66
CA GLY A 114 -27.88 4.06 -7.46
C GLY A 114 -27.39 5.46 -7.10
N LYS A 115 -27.91 6.08 -6.05
CA LYS A 115 -27.52 7.44 -5.65
C LYS A 115 -26.22 7.48 -4.86
N ASP A 116 -25.95 6.44 -4.05
CA ASP A 116 -24.77 6.37 -3.19
C ASP A 116 -23.90 5.20 -3.61
N THR A 117 -22.62 5.47 -3.87
CA THR A 117 -21.62 4.46 -4.22
C THR A 117 -20.51 4.45 -3.19
N PHE A 118 -20.33 3.32 -2.52
CA PHE A 118 -19.27 3.10 -1.55
C PHE A 118 -18.22 2.16 -2.12
N LYS A 119 -16.96 2.57 -2.08
CA LYS A 119 -15.81 1.79 -2.57
C LYS A 119 -14.99 1.31 -1.38
N TYR A 120 -14.81 0.00 -1.32
CA TYR A 120 -13.98 -0.63 -0.28
C TYR A 120 -12.63 -1.01 -0.87
N TYR A 121 -11.59 -0.44 -0.28
CA TYR A 121 -10.20 -0.70 -0.66
C TYR A 121 -9.57 -1.73 0.28
N PRO A 122 -8.47 -2.39 -0.15
CA PRO A 122 -7.76 -3.32 0.69
C PRO A 122 -7.35 -2.70 2.03
N THR A 123 -7.45 -3.50 3.07
CA THR A 123 -6.97 -3.17 4.41
C THR A 123 -5.88 -4.15 4.82
N LEU A 124 -5.19 -3.85 5.91
CA LEU A 124 -4.14 -4.72 6.44
C LEU A 124 -4.70 -6.12 6.72
N THR A 125 -4.05 -7.15 6.16
CA THR A 125 -4.51 -8.54 6.16
C THR A 125 -3.36 -9.53 6.34
N LYS A 126 -3.71 -10.80 6.63
CA LYS A 126 -2.79 -11.94 6.59
C LYS A 126 -3.02 -12.82 5.35
N ASP A 127 -4.04 -12.54 4.59
CA ASP A 127 -4.33 -13.28 3.36
C ASP A 127 -3.34 -12.91 2.26
N VAL A 128 -3.12 -13.84 1.35
CA VAL A 128 -2.13 -13.73 0.28
C VAL A 128 -2.71 -13.96 -1.13
N SER A 129 -4.04 -14.05 -1.21
CA SER A 129 -4.75 -14.21 -2.48
C SER A 129 -6.03 -13.39 -2.47
N PHE A 130 -6.24 -12.58 -3.50
CA PHE A 130 -7.36 -11.64 -3.62
C PHE A 130 -7.93 -11.68 -5.02
N ASN A 131 -9.24 -11.52 -5.11
CA ASN A 131 -9.96 -11.43 -6.36
C ASN A 131 -10.55 -10.02 -6.52
N TYR A 132 -10.29 -9.42 -7.66
CA TYR A 132 -10.92 -8.17 -8.09
C TYR A 132 -11.86 -8.48 -9.26
N SER A 133 -13.09 -7.99 -9.17
CA SER A 133 -14.06 -8.19 -10.25
C SER A 133 -13.81 -7.24 -11.42
N TYR A 134 -14.11 -7.69 -12.63
CA TYR A 134 -14.09 -6.82 -13.80
C TYR A 134 -15.18 -5.73 -13.73
N SER A 135 -16.27 -5.95 -12.98
CA SER A 135 -17.27 -4.89 -12.77
C SER A 135 -16.72 -3.73 -11.96
N ASN A 136 -15.87 -4.00 -10.94
CA ASN A 136 -15.21 -2.94 -10.18
C ASN A 136 -14.20 -2.17 -11.06
N LEU A 137 -13.43 -2.88 -11.87
CA LEU A 137 -12.54 -2.28 -12.86
C LEU A 137 -13.32 -1.41 -13.86
N PHE A 138 -14.40 -1.93 -14.41
CA PHE A 138 -15.28 -1.18 -15.32
C PHE A 138 -15.79 0.11 -14.68
N THR A 139 -16.31 0.02 -13.46
CA THR A 139 -16.84 1.19 -12.75
C THR A 139 -15.80 2.30 -12.60
N VAL A 140 -14.60 1.97 -12.13
CA VAL A 140 -13.57 3.01 -11.93
C VAL A 140 -13.02 3.56 -13.26
N LEU A 141 -13.00 2.77 -14.33
CA LEU A 141 -12.64 3.26 -15.66
C LEU A 141 -13.74 4.17 -16.23
N MET A 142 -15.02 3.81 -16.08
CA MET A 142 -16.14 4.64 -16.51
C MET A 142 -16.20 6.00 -15.83
N GLU A 143 -15.89 6.06 -14.53
CA GLU A 143 -15.80 7.33 -13.79
C GLU A 143 -14.68 8.26 -14.31
N ASN A 144 -13.65 7.67 -14.92
CA ASN A 144 -12.52 8.40 -15.49
C ASN A 144 -12.66 8.64 -17.00
N LYS A 145 -13.69 8.04 -17.64
CA LYS A 145 -13.96 8.23 -19.06
C LYS A 145 -14.39 9.68 -19.33
N PRO A 146 -13.82 10.35 -20.33
CA PRO A 146 -14.28 11.68 -20.74
C PRO A 146 -15.74 11.67 -21.15
N LYS A 147 -16.46 12.73 -20.84
CA LYS A 147 -17.87 12.92 -21.28
C LYS A 147 -17.99 13.36 -22.72
N ASP A 148 -16.94 13.97 -23.28
CA ASP A 148 -16.88 14.43 -24.68
C ASP A 148 -16.34 13.28 -25.54
N ASP A 149 -17.10 12.86 -26.53
CA ASP A 149 -16.78 11.75 -27.45
C ASP A 149 -15.56 12.01 -28.34
N LYS A 150 -15.04 13.24 -28.35
CA LYS A 150 -13.76 13.58 -28.98
C LYS A 150 -12.56 12.95 -28.29
N TYR A 151 -12.75 12.47 -27.06
CA TYR A 151 -11.71 11.87 -26.25
C TYR A 151 -12.04 10.41 -25.93
N LYS A 152 -11.03 9.57 -25.97
CA LYS A 152 -11.14 8.17 -25.61
C LYS A 152 -10.21 7.81 -24.47
N LEU A 153 -10.64 6.88 -23.62
CA LEU A 153 -9.83 6.27 -22.60
C LEU A 153 -9.19 5.01 -23.16
N VAL A 154 -7.85 4.97 -23.16
CA VAL A 154 -7.04 3.85 -23.64
C VAL A 154 -6.34 3.22 -22.43
N VAL A 155 -6.66 1.96 -22.15
CA VAL A 155 -6.11 1.23 -21.00
C VAL A 155 -4.73 0.69 -21.34
N LYS A 156 -3.74 0.96 -20.47
CA LYS A 156 -2.34 0.59 -20.70
C LYS A 156 -1.96 -0.71 -19.98
N LYS A 157 -1.99 -0.67 -18.67
CA LYS A 157 -1.47 -1.76 -17.84
C LYS A 157 -2.05 -1.70 -16.43
N SER A 158 -1.93 -2.79 -15.73
CA SER A 158 -2.16 -2.84 -14.29
C SER A 158 -0.84 -2.85 -13.54
N VAL A 159 -0.89 -2.32 -12.33
CA VAL A 159 0.22 -2.30 -11.37
C VAL A 159 -0.30 -2.82 -10.04
N ALA A 160 0.13 -4.00 -9.65
CA ALA A 160 -0.15 -4.52 -8.32
C ALA A 160 1.02 -4.20 -7.40
N THR A 161 0.71 -3.71 -6.21
CA THR A 161 1.70 -3.38 -5.18
C THR A 161 1.34 -4.09 -3.89
N VAL A 162 2.33 -4.68 -3.22
CA VAL A 162 2.17 -5.33 -1.93
C VAL A 162 3.17 -4.73 -0.95
N LEU A 163 2.65 -4.22 0.15
CA LEU A 163 3.41 -3.73 1.28
C LEU A 163 3.47 -4.85 2.32
N SER A 164 4.67 -5.29 2.67
CA SER A 164 4.91 -6.31 3.68
C SER A 164 5.41 -5.65 4.96
N LEU A 165 4.71 -5.88 6.06
CA LEU A 165 5.00 -5.28 7.36
C LEU A 165 5.68 -6.31 8.28
N ASP A 166 6.71 -5.86 9.01
CA ASP A 166 7.26 -6.64 10.11
C ASP A 166 6.26 -6.76 11.28
N GLU A 167 6.60 -7.55 12.28
CA GLU A 167 5.73 -7.79 13.45
C GLU A 167 5.43 -6.52 14.24
N ASN A 168 6.43 -5.66 14.42
CA ASN A 168 6.29 -4.45 15.22
C ASN A 168 5.33 -3.44 14.57
N LEU A 169 5.53 -3.19 13.29
CA LEU A 169 4.69 -2.27 12.53
C LEU A 169 3.27 -2.82 12.37
N TYR A 170 3.12 -4.13 12.13
CA TYR A 170 1.81 -4.78 12.10
C TYR A 170 1.05 -4.59 13.42
N ASN A 171 1.68 -4.89 14.55
CA ASN A 171 1.06 -4.76 15.87
C ASN A 171 0.64 -3.32 16.17
N TYR A 172 1.48 -2.35 15.78
CA TYR A 172 1.13 -0.94 15.89
C TYR A 172 -0.13 -0.59 15.10
N TYR A 173 -0.19 -0.94 13.82
CA TYR A 173 -1.34 -0.61 12.98
C TYR A 173 -2.64 -1.29 13.45
N VAL A 174 -2.57 -2.54 13.89
CA VAL A 174 -3.74 -3.25 14.43
C VAL A 174 -4.25 -2.56 15.71
N THR A 175 -3.33 -2.12 16.56
CA THR A 175 -3.67 -1.40 17.80
C THR A 175 -4.33 -0.06 17.49
N VAL A 176 -3.75 0.75 16.58
CA VAL A 176 -4.29 2.07 16.20
C VAL A 176 -5.66 1.95 15.53
N LYS A 177 -5.87 0.98 14.64
CA LYS A 177 -7.19 0.76 14.00
C LYS A 177 -8.28 0.46 15.02
N GLY A 178 -7.96 -0.26 16.09
CA GLY A 178 -8.92 -0.46 17.17
C GLY A 178 -9.33 0.83 17.89
N PHE A 179 -8.56 1.93 17.78
CA PHE A 179 -8.96 3.26 18.28
C PHE A 179 -9.90 4.01 17.35
N SER A 180 -9.97 3.61 16.09
CA SER A 180 -10.82 4.26 15.08
C SER A 180 -12.26 3.76 15.08
N ASP A 181 -12.59 2.75 15.91
CA ASP A 181 -13.96 2.27 16.08
C ASP A 181 -14.73 3.19 17.05
N PRO A 182 -15.73 3.95 16.56
CA PRO A 182 -16.50 4.89 17.38
C PRO A 182 -17.34 4.22 18.47
N TYR A 183 -17.52 2.90 18.40
CA TYR A 183 -18.29 2.13 19.40
C TYR A 183 -17.41 1.43 20.44
N SER A 184 -16.08 1.44 20.27
CA SER A 184 -15.19 0.85 21.26
C SER A 184 -14.94 1.82 22.41
N VAL A 185 -15.58 1.56 23.55
CA VAL A 185 -15.25 2.24 24.82
C VAL A 185 -13.92 1.66 25.32
N ARG A 186 -12.83 2.39 25.12
CA ARG A 186 -11.53 2.01 25.66
C ARG A 186 -11.22 2.84 26.90
N LEU A 187 -11.07 2.13 28.01
CA LEU A 187 -10.68 2.74 29.29
C LEU A 187 -9.17 2.97 29.38
N ASP A 188 -8.36 2.24 28.58
CA ASP A 188 -6.91 2.34 28.60
C ASP A 188 -6.36 2.55 27.18
N GLN A 189 -5.50 3.54 27.04
CA GLN A 189 -4.69 3.70 25.82
C GLN A 189 -3.57 2.64 25.83
N ILE A 190 -3.74 1.58 25.06
CA ILE A 190 -2.65 0.63 24.84
C ILE A 190 -1.69 1.29 23.84
N ASN A 191 -0.71 1.98 24.36
CA ASN A 191 0.41 2.49 23.56
C ASN A 191 1.33 1.31 23.24
N TYR A 192 1.18 0.72 22.05
CA TYR A 192 2.14 -0.27 21.59
C TYR A 192 3.51 0.39 21.42
N SER A 193 4.51 -0.14 22.08
CA SER A 193 5.91 0.26 21.92
C SER A 193 6.78 -0.99 21.87
N ASN A 194 7.71 -1.05 20.95
CA ASN A 194 8.74 -2.09 20.90
C ASN A 194 10.13 -1.55 21.28
N ILE A 195 10.18 -0.36 21.88
CA ILE A 195 11.43 0.25 22.37
C ILE A 195 11.58 -0.06 23.86
N LYS A 196 12.57 -0.89 24.21
CA LYS A 196 12.95 -1.12 25.59
C LYS A 196 13.59 0.14 26.16
N ASN A 197 13.21 0.56 27.36
CA ASN A 197 13.60 1.81 28.02
C ASN A 197 13.25 3.07 27.23
N GLY A 198 12.17 3.03 26.45
CA GLY A 198 11.68 4.16 25.66
C GLY A 198 10.27 3.92 25.12
N TYR A 199 9.77 4.87 24.36
CA TYR A 199 8.48 4.80 23.71
C TYR A 199 8.62 5.00 22.21
N GLY A 200 7.78 4.32 21.45
CA GLY A 200 7.72 4.47 20.00
C GLY A 200 7.79 3.15 19.25
N ILE A 201 7.91 3.25 17.96
CA ILE A 201 7.93 2.12 17.05
C ILE A 201 9.21 2.12 16.24
N PHE A 202 9.95 1.03 16.34
CA PHE A 202 10.98 0.68 15.39
C PHE A 202 10.46 -0.48 14.54
N GLY A 203 10.07 -0.19 13.32
CA GLY A 203 9.42 -1.11 12.41
C GLY A 203 9.99 -1.04 11.00
N ALA A 204 9.67 -2.03 10.19
CA ALA A 204 10.10 -2.12 8.80
C ALA A 204 8.93 -2.46 7.87
N ILE A 205 8.98 -1.85 6.70
CA ILE A 205 8.09 -2.12 5.59
C ILE A 205 8.90 -2.32 4.31
N THR A 206 8.48 -3.29 3.50
CA THR A 206 8.99 -3.44 2.13
C THR A 206 7.84 -3.35 1.14
N ILE A 207 8.16 -2.84 -0.05
CA ILE A 207 7.20 -2.66 -1.13
C ILE A 207 7.68 -3.48 -2.31
N ASP A 208 6.82 -4.37 -2.79
CA ASP A 208 7.02 -5.16 -3.99
C ASP A 208 5.88 -4.90 -4.97
N SER A 209 6.18 -4.92 -6.26
CA SER A 209 5.19 -4.67 -7.31
C SER A 209 5.42 -5.56 -8.51
N THR A 210 4.33 -5.85 -9.21
CA THR A 210 4.34 -6.39 -10.56
C THR A 210 3.55 -5.48 -11.49
N ILE A 211 3.97 -5.46 -12.74
CA ILE A 211 3.33 -4.68 -13.81
C ILE A 211 2.95 -5.67 -14.89
N GLU A 212 1.66 -5.71 -15.22
CA GLU A 212 1.13 -6.63 -16.23
C GLU A 212 0.26 -5.88 -17.24
N ARG A 213 0.34 -6.32 -18.48
CA ARG A 213 -0.59 -5.86 -19.51
C ARG A 213 -1.92 -6.58 -19.33
N ILE A 214 -3.01 -5.82 -19.22
CA ILE A 214 -4.34 -6.43 -19.18
C ILE A 214 -4.63 -7.04 -20.56
N PRO A 215 -5.12 -8.29 -20.64
CA PRO A 215 -5.40 -8.91 -21.92
C PRO A 215 -6.34 -8.06 -22.79
N PRO A 216 -6.02 -7.81 -24.08
CA PRO A 216 -6.83 -6.94 -24.94
C PRO A 216 -8.30 -7.35 -25.02
N PHE A 217 -8.60 -8.66 -25.06
CA PHE A 217 -9.97 -9.17 -25.09
C PHE A 217 -10.79 -8.77 -23.85
N THR A 218 -10.14 -8.68 -22.69
CA THR A 218 -10.76 -8.21 -21.45
C THR A 218 -11.13 -6.73 -21.57
N ILE A 219 -10.22 -5.92 -22.07
CA ILE A 219 -10.45 -4.47 -22.24
C ILE A 219 -11.54 -4.19 -23.26
N TYR A 220 -11.53 -4.89 -24.41
CA TYR A 220 -12.61 -4.80 -25.39
C TYR A 220 -13.96 -5.27 -24.81
N GLY A 221 -13.98 -6.35 -24.03
CA GLY A 221 -15.18 -6.84 -23.34
C GLY A 221 -15.76 -5.82 -22.35
N LEU A 222 -14.93 -4.94 -21.81
CA LEU A 222 -15.33 -3.81 -20.96
C LEU A 222 -15.72 -2.55 -21.76
N GLY A 223 -15.63 -2.55 -23.08
CA GLY A 223 -15.98 -1.41 -23.94
C GLY A 223 -14.92 -0.29 -23.95
N PHE A 224 -13.66 -0.62 -23.69
CA PHE A 224 -12.53 0.29 -23.77
C PHE A 224 -11.54 -0.16 -24.86
N GLU A 225 -10.58 0.72 -25.19
CA GLU A 225 -9.47 0.40 -26.09
C GLU A 225 -8.23 0.02 -25.26
N PRO A 226 -7.54 -1.10 -25.60
CA PRO A 226 -6.20 -1.38 -25.08
C PRO A 226 -5.14 -0.57 -25.83
N GLU A 227 -4.01 -0.31 -25.16
CA GLU A 227 -2.82 0.28 -25.78
C GLU A 227 -2.18 -0.65 -26.81
#